data_6ca771dd72d909486564f83d417239b4
#
_entry.id   6ca771dd72d909486564f83d417239b4
#
_cell.length_a   1.000
_cell.length_b   1.000
_cell.length_c   1.000
_cell.angle_alpha   90.00
_cell.angle_beta   90.00
_cell.angle_gamma   90.00
#
_symmetry.space_group_name_H-M   'P 1'
#
loop_
_entity.id
_entity.type
_entity.pdbx_description
1 polymer ?
#
loop_
_entity_poly.entity_id
_entity_poly.type
_entity_poly.pdbx_seq_one_letter_code
_entity_poly.pdbx_strand_id
1 'polypeptide(L)'
;MKLWTALAIAPFMMATGALAEAACVYPQPPQALPNGGSATKEEMLAAQGLVKEYVNNVQGTYLPCLEKERDEATGALDNMDPEYTAKKGSIEAIHAKKHNAALDELQAFVDRWNAEKKAFTAKSDK
;
A
#
# COMPACT_ATOMS: atom_id res chain seq x y z
N MET A 1 -45.26 31.27 -43.26
CA MET A 1 -45.00 30.11 -42.39
C MET A 1 -43.63 30.28 -41.75
N LYS A 2 -43.57 30.61 -40.47
CA LYS A 2 -42.31 30.81 -39.73
C LYS A 2 -42.18 29.67 -38.76
N LEU A 3 -41.26 28.77 -39.04
CA LEU A 3 -40.86 27.72 -38.11
C LEU A 3 -39.93 28.33 -37.06
N TRP A 4 -40.36 28.31 -35.81
CA TRP A 4 -39.55 28.65 -34.66
C TRP A 4 -38.96 27.36 -34.11
N THR A 5 -37.68 27.16 -34.31
CA THR A 5 -36.90 26.14 -33.67
C THR A 5 -36.53 26.60 -32.27
N ALA A 6 -37.16 26.02 -31.26
CA ALA A 6 -36.79 26.23 -29.86
C ALA A 6 -35.50 25.44 -29.56
N LEU A 7 -34.44 26.18 -29.28
CA LEU A 7 -33.15 25.61 -28.80
C LEU A 7 -33.31 25.26 -27.31
N ALA A 8 -33.41 24.00 -26.99
CA ALA A 8 -33.41 23.51 -25.62
C ALA A 8 -31.98 23.52 -25.09
N ILE A 9 -31.67 24.45 -24.21
CA ILE A 9 -30.41 24.48 -23.46
C ILE A 9 -30.55 23.49 -22.30
N ALA A 10 -29.88 22.34 -22.39
CA ALA A 10 -29.78 21.39 -21.30
C ALA A 10 -28.76 21.92 -20.26
N PRO A 11 -29.11 21.97 -18.97
CA PRO A 11 -28.14 22.33 -17.94
C PRO A 11 -27.11 21.19 -17.80
N PHE A 12 -25.87 21.50 -18.07
CA PHE A 12 -24.75 20.64 -17.82
C PHE A 12 -24.53 20.55 -16.30
N MET A 13 -25.08 19.50 -15.66
CA MET A 13 -24.77 19.20 -14.26
C MET A 13 -23.30 18.80 -14.19
N MET A 14 -22.45 19.73 -13.74
CA MET A 14 -21.11 19.41 -13.27
C MET A 14 -21.25 18.54 -12.02
N ALA A 15 -21.09 17.24 -12.19
CA ALA A 15 -20.82 16.34 -11.08
C ALA A 15 -19.45 16.76 -10.52
N THR A 16 -19.47 17.50 -9.41
CA THR A 16 -18.30 17.66 -8.55
C THR A 16 -17.99 16.27 -8.00
N GLY A 17 -17.15 15.51 -8.71
CA GLY A 17 -16.57 14.30 -8.18
C GLY A 17 -15.82 14.68 -6.92
N ALA A 18 -16.31 14.23 -5.75
CA ALA A 18 -15.49 14.19 -4.55
C ALA A 18 -14.19 13.50 -4.97
N LEU A 19 -13.06 14.19 -4.82
CA LEU A 19 -11.74 13.57 -4.95
C LEU A 19 -11.69 12.47 -3.90
N ALA A 20 -11.95 11.23 -4.31
CA ALA A 20 -11.69 10.10 -3.46
C ALA A 20 -10.21 10.18 -3.10
N GLU A 21 -9.88 10.35 -1.82
CA GLU A 21 -8.50 10.25 -1.38
C GLU A 21 -7.93 8.94 -1.91
N ALA A 22 -6.76 9.03 -2.55
CA ALA A 22 -6.12 7.86 -3.14
C ALA A 22 -5.91 6.81 -2.04
N ALA A 23 -6.47 5.60 -2.23
CA ALA A 23 -6.26 4.48 -1.32
C ALA A 23 -4.75 4.22 -1.16
N CYS A 24 -4.33 3.77 0.02
CA CYS A 24 -2.95 3.38 0.28
C CYS A 24 -2.52 2.26 -0.67
N VAL A 25 -1.42 2.49 -1.39
CA VAL A 25 -0.88 1.53 -2.36
C VAL A 25 0.28 0.78 -1.72
N TYR A 26 0.19 -0.55 -1.71
CA TYR A 26 1.27 -1.40 -1.21
C TYR A 26 2.49 -1.29 -2.14
N PRO A 27 3.72 -1.01 -1.60
CA PRO A 27 4.92 -0.90 -2.42
C PRO A 27 5.24 -2.22 -3.11
N GLN A 28 5.70 -2.13 -4.36
CA GLN A 28 6.14 -3.32 -5.09
C GLN A 28 7.48 -3.80 -4.54
N PRO A 29 7.60 -5.09 -4.17
CA PRO A 29 8.89 -5.65 -3.79
C PRO A 29 9.82 -5.71 -4.99
N PRO A 30 11.15 -5.72 -4.78
CA PRO A 30 12.10 -5.99 -5.86
C PRO A 30 11.74 -7.26 -6.63
N GLN A 31 11.75 -7.19 -7.95
CA GLN A 31 11.26 -8.26 -8.85
C GLN A 31 12.02 -9.58 -8.68
N ALA A 32 13.33 -9.49 -8.43
CA ALA A 32 14.17 -10.66 -8.22
C ALA A 32 15.26 -10.34 -7.19
N LEU A 33 15.50 -11.28 -6.29
CA LEU A 33 16.67 -11.28 -5.44
C LEU A 33 17.79 -12.05 -6.14
N PRO A 34 19.06 -11.61 -6.03
CA PRO A 34 20.18 -12.37 -6.56
C PRO A 34 20.31 -13.71 -5.82
N ASN A 35 20.77 -14.73 -6.52
CA ASN A 35 21.13 -15.99 -5.89
C ASN A 35 22.47 -15.82 -5.14
N GLY A 36 22.44 -15.80 -3.83
CA GLY A 36 23.64 -15.59 -3.00
C GLY A 36 24.76 -16.60 -3.24
N GLY A 37 24.41 -17.82 -3.62
CA GLY A 37 25.39 -18.87 -3.95
C GLY A 37 26.21 -18.61 -5.22
N SER A 38 25.73 -17.76 -6.12
CA SER A 38 26.37 -17.45 -7.41
C SER A 38 26.58 -15.95 -7.65
N ALA A 39 25.95 -15.08 -6.87
CA ALA A 39 26.03 -13.63 -7.04
C ALA A 39 27.41 -13.06 -6.72
N THR A 40 27.74 -11.96 -7.38
CA THR A 40 28.91 -11.13 -7.04
C THR A 40 28.62 -10.25 -5.83
N LYS A 41 29.67 -9.69 -5.23
CA LYS A 41 29.56 -8.73 -4.15
C LYS A 41 28.78 -7.48 -4.60
N GLU A 42 29.03 -7.01 -5.80
CA GLU A 42 28.36 -5.84 -6.40
C GLU A 42 26.86 -6.08 -6.57
N GLU A 43 26.47 -7.25 -7.04
CA GLU A 43 25.06 -7.65 -7.17
C GLU A 43 24.37 -7.71 -5.80
N MET A 44 25.03 -8.26 -4.79
CA MET A 44 24.49 -8.30 -3.42
C MET A 44 24.35 -6.91 -2.81
N LEU A 45 25.29 -6.00 -3.04
CA LEU A 45 25.22 -4.62 -2.56
C LEU A 45 24.11 -3.83 -3.25
N ALA A 46 23.95 -4.00 -4.56
CA ALA A 46 22.86 -3.38 -5.31
C ALA A 46 21.49 -3.88 -4.80
N ALA A 47 21.35 -5.18 -4.62
CA ALA A 47 20.13 -5.77 -4.06
C ALA A 47 19.83 -5.27 -2.63
N GLN A 48 20.85 -5.13 -1.79
CA GLN A 48 20.68 -4.58 -0.44
C GLN A 48 20.07 -3.18 -0.45
N GLY A 49 20.48 -2.33 -1.39
CA GLY A 49 19.89 -1.00 -1.58
C GLY A 49 18.40 -1.05 -1.88
N LEU A 50 18.00 -1.90 -2.83
CA LEU A 50 16.60 -2.11 -3.20
C LEU A 50 15.76 -2.71 -2.06
N VAL A 51 16.34 -3.66 -1.31
CA VAL A 51 15.66 -4.25 -0.14
C VAL A 51 15.41 -3.20 0.94
N LYS A 52 16.41 -2.36 1.24
CA LYS A 52 16.26 -1.25 2.20
C LYS A 52 15.17 -0.27 1.77
N GLU A 53 15.16 0.10 0.50
CA GLU A 53 14.14 1.00 -0.05
C GLU A 53 12.74 0.40 0.10
N TYR A 54 12.57 -0.88 -0.25
CA TYR A 54 11.29 -1.57 -0.10
C TYR A 54 10.82 -1.61 1.36
N VAL A 55 11.69 -2.02 2.29
CA VAL A 55 11.39 -2.05 3.74
C VAL A 55 10.98 -0.67 4.23
N ASN A 56 11.72 0.38 3.87
CA ASN A 56 11.42 1.75 4.25
C ASN A 56 10.08 2.23 3.67
N ASN A 57 9.77 1.88 2.44
CA ASN A 57 8.50 2.24 1.82
C ASN A 57 7.30 1.55 2.49
N VAL A 58 7.45 0.28 2.88
CA VAL A 58 6.39 -0.40 3.64
C VAL A 58 6.22 0.22 5.02
N GLN A 59 7.29 0.34 5.80
CA GLN A 59 7.22 0.80 7.19
C GLN A 59 7.01 2.31 7.33
N GLY A 60 7.63 3.10 6.48
CA GLY A 60 7.64 4.57 6.57
C GLY A 60 6.56 5.27 5.75
N THR A 61 5.95 4.59 4.78
CA THR A 61 4.94 5.19 3.89
C THR A 61 3.62 4.42 3.93
N TYR A 62 3.64 3.12 3.67
CA TYR A 62 2.41 2.34 3.54
C TYR A 62 1.69 2.13 4.88
N LEU A 63 2.40 1.67 5.92
CA LEU A 63 1.78 1.44 7.23
C LEU A 63 1.23 2.74 7.85
N PRO A 64 1.95 3.87 7.84
CA PRO A 64 1.39 5.15 8.29
C PRO A 64 0.19 5.62 7.46
N CYS A 65 0.17 5.34 6.15
CA CYS A 65 -0.98 5.61 5.31
C CYS A 65 -2.22 4.83 5.77
N LEU A 66 -2.08 3.53 6.10
CA LEU A 66 -3.18 2.71 6.63
C LEU A 66 -3.72 3.26 7.96
N GLU A 67 -2.84 3.75 8.84
CA GLU A 67 -3.27 4.37 10.10
C GLU A 67 -4.09 5.63 9.85
N LYS A 68 -3.62 6.48 8.94
CA LYS A 68 -4.35 7.69 8.54
C LYS A 68 -5.71 7.33 7.93
N GLU A 69 -5.78 6.36 7.03
CA GLU A 69 -7.03 5.86 6.43
C GLU A 69 -8.03 5.41 7.50
N ARG A 70 -7.56 4.65 8.50
CA ARG A 70 -8.38 4.21 9.64
C ARG A 70 -8.88 5.39 10.46
N ASP A 71 -7.99 6.33 10.82
CA ASP A 71 -8.32 7.47 11.68
C ASP A 71 -9.31 8.41 10.99
N GLU A 72 -9.16 8.65 9.71
CA GLU A 72 -10.10 9.43 8.89
C GLU A 72 -11.46 8.73 8.79
N ALA A 73 -11.49 7.43 8.55
CA ALA A 73 -12.72 6.66 8.47
C ALA A 73 -13.48 6.60 9.81
N THR A 74 -12.77 6.44 10.92
CA THR A 74 -13.38 6.45 12.27
C THR A 74 -13.81 7.85 12.67
N GLY A 75 -13.03 8.87 12.34
CA GLY A 75 -13.36 10.27 12.62
C GLY A 75 -14.55 10.81 11.84
N ALA A 76 -14.88 10.21 10.71
CA ALA A 76 -16.06 10.56 9.90
C ALA A 76 -17.36 9.94 10.44
N LEU A 77 -17.30 9.02 11.40
CA LEU A 77 -18.48 8.39 12.00
C LEU A 77 -19.21 9.36 12.93
N ASP A 78 -20.54 9.33 12.87
CA ASP A 78 -21.39 10.01 13.85
C ASP A 78 -21.46 9.16 15.12
N ASN A 79 -20.97 9.68 16.24
CA ASN A 79 -20.97 8.99 17.54
C ASN A 79 -22.38 8.83 18.14
N MET A 80 -23.36 9.52 17.60
CA MET A 80 -24.77 9.38 17.98
C MET A 80 -25.52 8.32 17.15
N ASP A 81 -24.88 7.80 16.09
CA ASP A 81 -25.44 6.71 15.28
C ASP A 81 -25.59 5.43 16.14
N PRO A 82 -26.79 4.81 16.19
CA PRO A 82 -26.97 3.53 16.89
C PRO A 82 -26.02 2.40 16.44
N GLU A 83 -25.54 2.49 15.20
CA GLU A 83 -24.58 1.52 14.63
C GLU A 83 -23.11 1.96 14.75
N TYR A 84 -22.82 3.05 15.47
CA TYR A 84 -21.47 3.58 15.61
C TYR A 84 -20.43 2.53 16.01
N THR A 85 -20.73 1.76 17.06
CA THR A 85 -19.80 0.73 17.58
C THR A 85 -19.55 -0.37 16.55
N ALA A 86 -20.58 -0.81 15.82
CA ALA A 86 -20.45 -1.84 14.80
C ALA A 86 -19.64 -1.33 13.59
N LYS A 87 -19.91 -0.10 13.13
CA LYS A 87 -19.18 0.55 12.03
C LYS A 87 -17.71 0.76 12.37
N LYS A 88 -17.44 1.26 13.58
CA LYS A 88 -16.06 1.43 14.08
C LYS A 88 -15.34 0.10 14.14
N GLY A 89 -15.96 -0.93 14.68
CA GLY A 89 -15.39 -2.29 14.74
C GLY A 89 -15.06 -2.85 13.36
N SER A 90 -15.89 -2.59 12.36
CA SER A 90 -15.62 -3.01 10.97
C SER A 90 -14.42 -2.30 10.37
N ILE A 91 -14.27 -1.00 10.60
CA ILE A 91 -13.10 -0.21 10.14
C ILE A 91 -11.82 -0.73 10.78
N GLU A 92 -11.83 -0.95 12.10
CA GLU A 92 -10.69 -1.50 12.85
C GLU A 92 -10.30 -2.89 12.34
N ALA A 93 -11.27 -3.76 12.05
CA ALA A 93 -11.03 -5.11 11.54
C ALA A 93 -10.41 -5.08 10.14
N ILE A 94 -10.88 -4.20 9.25
CA ILE A 94 -10.32 -4.01 7.91
C ILE A 94 -8.88 -3.49 8.00
N HIS A 95 -8.63 -2.50 8.87
CA HIS A 95 -7.29 -1.97 9.10
C HIS A 95 -6.34 -3.07 9.60
N ALA A 96 -6.73 -3.81 10.62
CA ALA A 96 -5.92 -4.91 11.18
C ALA A 96 -5.59 -5.96 10.11
N LYS A 97 -6.54 -6.31 9.25
CA LYS A 97 -6.31 -7.27 8.16
C LYS A 97 -5.29 -6.76 7.15
N LYS A 98 -5.40 -5.51 6.70
CA LYS A 98 -4.44 -4.90 5.77
C LYS A 98 -3.05 -4.77 6.39
N HIS A 99 -2.99 -4.31 7.64
CA HIS A 99 -1.76 -4.12 8.37
C HIS A 99 -1.00 -5.45 8.58
N ASN A 100 -1.69 -6.47 9.05
CA ASN A 100 -1.10 -7.79 9.28
C ASN A 100 -0.64 -8.44 7.97
N ALA A 101 -1.43 -8.34 6.90
CA ALA A 101 -1.04 -8.86 5.59
C ALA A 101 0.25 -8.19 5.08
N ALA A 102 0.40 -6.87 5.27
CA ALA A 102 1.62 -6.15 4.91
C ALA A 102 2.84 -6.61 5.70
N LEU A 103 2.68 -6.82 7.00
CA LEU A 103 3.77 -7.32 7.85
C LEU A 103 4.17 -8.75 7.50
N ASP A 104 3.21 -9.62 7.24
CA ASP A 104 3.47 -11.01 6.85
C ASP A 104 4.23 -11.09 5.52
N GLU A 105 3.85 -10.28 4.54
CA GLU A 105 4.52 -10.22 3.24
C GLU A 105 5.93 -9.63 3.35
N LEU A 106 6.08 -8.55 4.15
CA LEU A 106 7.38 -7.95 4.42
C LEU A 106 8.31 -8.96 5.12
N GLN A 107 7.82 -9.68 6.12
CA GLN A 107 8.59 -10.69 6.84
C GLN A 107 9.03 -11.82 5.90
N ALA A 108 8.12 -12.35 5.09
CA ALA A 108 8.45 -13.40 4.12
C ALA A 108 9.50 -12.92 3.10
N PHE A 109 9.45 -11.67 2.68
CA PHE A 109 10.46 -11.09 1.78
C PHE A 109 11.82 -10.95 2.46
N VAL A 110 11.87 -10.43 3.68
CA VAL A 110 13.10 -10.26 4.46
C VAL A 110 13.73 -11.62 4.77
N ASP A 111 12.95 -12.65 5.06
CA ASP A 111 13.45 -14.01 5.31
C ASP A 111 14.13 -14.59 4.05
N ARG A 112 13.55 -14.38 2.87
CA ARG A 112 14.19 -14.76 1.60
C ARG A 112 15.51 -14.01 1.38
N TRP A 113 15.53 -12.70 1.62
CA TRP A 113 16.76 -11.92 1.53
C TRP A 113 17.84 -12.40 2.48
N ASN A 114 17.49 -12.70 3.73
CA ASN A 114 18.41 -13.24 4.72
C ASN A 114 18.97 -14.62 4.31
N ALA A 115 18.17 -15.45 3.67
CA ALA A 115 18.63 -16.73 3.12
C ALA A 115 19.67 -16.52 2.00
N GLU A 116 19.46 -15.54 1.11
CA GLU A 116 20.44 -15.23 0.05
C GLU A 116 21.74 -14.63 0.62
N LYS A 117 21.66 -13.78 1.63
CA LYS A 117 22.85 -13.28 2.34
C LYS A 117 23.64 -14.40 3.00
N LYS A 118 22.95 -15.35 3.63
CA LYS A 118 23.58 -16.52 4.26
C LYS A 118 24.29 -17.39 3.24
N ALA A 119 23.67 -17.65 2.09
CA ALA A 119 24.26 -18.40 0.99
C ALA A 119 25.51 -17.70 0.43
N PHE A 120 25.45 -16.38 0.29
CA PHE A 120 26.60 -15.59 -0.15
C PHE A 120 27.77 -15.66 0.84
N THR A 121 27.54 -15.52 2.13
CA THR A 121 28.54 -15.61 3.17
C THR A 121 29.18 -17.02 3.20
N ALA A 122 28.37 -18.08 3.12
CA ALA A 122 28.86 -19.46 3.08
C ALA A 122 29.76 -19.73 1.89
N LYS A 123 29.48 -19.12 0.72
CA LYS A 123 30.36 -19.20 -0.47
C LYS A 123 31.69 -18.48 -0.24
N SER A 124 31.67 -17.32 0.40
CA SER A 124 32.88 -16.51 0.64
C SER A 124 33.86 -17.16 1.64
N ASP A 125 33.36 -18.04 2.52
CA ASP A 125 34.14 -18.74 3.54
C ASP A 125 34.85 -20.00 2.99
N LYS A 126 34.63 -20.35 1.73
CA LYS A 126 35.30 -21.42 1.01
C LYS A 126 36.47 -20.87 0.17
#